data_2d465de3c8781878ff5e41b8979b4330
#
_entry.id   2d465de3c8781878ff5e41b8979b4330
#
_cell.length_a   1.000
_cell.length_b   1.000
_cell.length_c   1.000
_cell.angle_alpha   90.00
_cell.angle_beta   90.00
_cell.angle_gamma   90.00
#
_symmetry.space_group_name_H-M   'P 1'
#
loop_
_entity.id
_entity.type
_entity.pdbx_description
1 polymer ?
#
loop_
_entity_poly.entity_id
_entity_poly.type
_entity_poly.pdbx_seq_one_letter_code
_entity_poly.pdbx_strand_id
1 'polypeptide(L)'
;MAKLRASYQNFTRAEREDLRRTALLQMHRNLRLLAGSANVLALRKVVQLSTALEALFVELYTEPAKITASVVRTIAHSIETLASLVDCPANSQDDAIPSSKILVVDDEVIARQLICSAVGRADLEAVGLDDPLAAQRLLKRERFDLIFLDVEMPGLTGLELCVKIRAMEPNRSTPIVFVTSHSDFGSRAQSALSGGNDFIAKPFLLVEVALKAITWLSKDGAQPLPTASVQPSVSADAGGPEPQLAAPQGGLELPRTSSAA
;
A
#
# COMPACT_ATOMS: atom_id res chain seq x y z
N MET A 1 -1.80 1.26 24.45
CA MET A 1 -2.21 1.66 23.07
C MET A 1 -2.77 3.09 22.98
N ALA A 2 -3.65 3.59 23.85
CA ALA A 2 -4.24 4.94 23.74
C ALA A 2 -3.21 6.09 23.59
N LYS A 3 -2.14 6.08 24.40
CA LYS A 3 -1.08 7.10 24.32
C LYS A 3 -0.33 7.07 22.97
N LEU A 4 -0.11 5.88 22.40
CA LEU A 4 0.56 5.73 21.10
C LEU A 4 -0.31 6.29 19.96
N ARG A 5 -1.61 5.97 19.96
CA ARG A 5 -2.57 6.53 18.99
C ARG A 5 -2.67 8.06 19.10
N ALA A 6 -2.72 8.61 20.31
CA ALA A 6 -2.74 10.06 20.51
C ALA A 6 -1.47 10.73 19.98
N SER A 7 -0.29 10.15 20.23
CA SER A 7 0.98 10.67 19.70
C SER A 7 1.03 10.58 18.16
N TYR A 8 0.46 9.54 17.57
CA TYR A 8 0.33 9.42 16.11
C TYR A 8 -0.60 10.49 15.52
N GLN A 9 -1.73 10.77 16.17
CA GLN A 9 -2.62 11.86 15.75
C GLN A 9 -1.94 13.22 15.79
N ASN A 10 -1.14 13.48 16.84
CA ASN A 10 -0.33 14.69 16.93
C ASN A 10 0.72 14.76 15.81
N PHE A 11 1.36 13.64 15.48
CA PHE A 11 2.32 13.54 14.37
C PHE A 11 1.68 13.87 13.01
N THR A 12 0.49 13.33 12.73
CA THR A 12 -0.18 13.56 11.45
C THR A 12 -0.76 14.97 11.30
N ARG A 13 -1.11 15.62 12.41
CA ARG A 13 -1.65 17.00 12.44
C ARG A 13 -0.57 18.07 12.53
N ALA A 14 0.68 17.69 12.81
CA ALA A 14 1.76 18.63 13.00
C ALA A 14 2.17 19.28 11.68
N GLU A 15 1.94 20.57 11.53
CA GLU A 15 2.40 21.39 10.40
C GLU A 15 3.87 21.76 10.52
N ARG A 16 4.37 21.94 11.75
CA ARG A 16 5.74 22.34 12.04
C ARG A 16 6.63 21.13 12.31
N GLU A 17 7.86 21.17 11.82
CA GLU A 17 8.82 20.08 11.95
C GLU A 17 9.19 19.75 13.39
N ASP A 18 9.34 20.78 14.25
CA ASP A 18 9.64 20.58 15.68
C ASP A 18 8.54 19.82 16.42
N LEU A 19 7.27 20.12 16.12
CA LEU A 19 6.13 19.40 16.68
C LEU A 19 6.08 17.96 16.17
N ARG A 20 6.40 17.74 14.88
CA ARG A 20 6.46 16.41 14.29
C ARG A 20 7.56 15.56 14.91
N ARG A 21 8.75 16.14 15.12
CA ARG A 21 9.87 15.49 15.83
C ARG A 21 9.50 15.16 17.29
N THR A 22 8.82 16.07 17.99
CA THR A 22 8.36 15.82 19.37
C THR A 22 7.38 14.65 19.43
N ALA A 23 6.44 14.58 18.49
CA ALA A 23 5.49 13.47 18.42
C ALA A 23 6.18 12.14 18.12
N LEU A 24 7.19 12.11 17.22
CA LEU A 24 8.02 10.92 16.95
C LEU A 24 8.74 10.43 18.22
N LEU A 25 9.34 11.33 18.99
CA LEU A 25 9.99 10.97 20.27
C LEU A 25 8.99 10.41 21.29
N GLN A 26 7.79 10.95 21.35
CA GLN A 26 6.75 10.42 22.22
C GLN A 26 6.28 9.02 21.78
N MET A 27 6.10 8.80 20.47
CA MET A 27 5.76 7.50 19.94
C MET A 27 6.87 6.48 20.24
N HIS A 28 8.14 6.84 20.02
CA HIS A 28 9.29 6.01 20.34
C HIS A 28 9.32 5.60 21.81
N ARG A 29 9.13 6.55 22.74
CA ARG A 29 9.08 6.24 24.19
C ARG A 29 7.94 5.29 24.55
N ASN A 30 6.75 5.51 23.96
CA ASN A 30 5.59 4.67 24.22
C ASN A 30 5.81 3.24 23.69
N LEU A 31 6.47 3.09 22.54
CA LEU A 31 6.83 1.77 21.98
C LEU A 31 7.85 1.04 22.83
N ARG A 32 8.89 1.71 23.32
CA ARG A 32 9.88 1.07 24.20
C ARG A 32 9.26 0.52 25.47
N LEU A 33 8.32 1.25 26.08
CA LEU A 33 7.58 0.77 27.24
C LEU A 33 6.71 -0.44 26.88
N LEU A 34 6.06 -0.43 25.72
CA LEU A 34 5.25 -1.54 25.24
C LEU A 34 6.13 -2.77 24.97
N ALA A 35 7.23 -2.61 24.22
CA ALA A 35 8.16 -3.67 23.92
C ALA A 35 8.75 -4.31 25.18
N GLY A 36 9.14 -3.49 26.16
CA GLY A 36 9.64 -3.97 27.46
C GLY A 36 8.60 -4.81 28.19
N SER A 37 7.35 -4.37 28.26
CA SER A 37 6.26 -5.12 28.89
C SER A 37 5.94 -6.40 28.12
N ALA A 38 5.90 -6.33 26.78
CA ALA A 38 5.62 -7.48 25.91
C ALA A 38 6.73 -8.54 26.00
N ASN A 39 7.98 -8.13 26.15
CA ASN A 39 9.11 -9.04 26.31
C ASN A 39 9.01 -9.86 27.62
N VAL A 40 8.59 -9.22 28.70
CA VAL A 40 8.34 -9.92 29.98
C VAL A 40 7.22 -10.95 29.85
N LEU A 41 6.21 -10.67 29.00
CA LEU A 41 5.08 -11.56 28.72
C LEU A 41 5.36 -12.56 27.59
N ALA A 42 6.57 -12.57 27.02
CA ALA A 42 6.99 -13.39 25.88
C ALA A 42 6.13 -13.21 24.61
N LEU A 43 5.53 -12.03 24.39
CA LEU A 43 4.74 -11.70 23.22
C LEU A 43 5.63 -11.34 22.03
N ARG A 44 6.15 -12.34 21.32
CA ARG A 44 7.17 -12.19 20.27
C ARG A 44 6.73 -11.27 19.14
N LYS A 45 5.51 -11.43 18.59
CA LYS A 45 4.99 -10.57 17.50
C LYS A 45 4.91 -9.11 17.91
N VAL A 46 4.48 -8.82 19.15
CA VAL A 46 4.42 -7.45 19.69
C VAL A 46 5.82 -6.86 19.82
N VAL A 47 6.78 -7.62 20.34
CA VAL A 47 8.18 -7.20 20.47
C VAL A 47 8.78 -6.91 19.09
N GLN A 48 8.64 -7.83 18.15
CA GLN A 48 9.22 -7.71 16.80
C GLN A 48 8.65 -6.48 16.06
N LEU A 49 7.32 -6.31 16.08
CA LEU A 49 6.66 -5.17 15.42
C LEU A 49 7.02 -3.84 16.11
N SER A 50 7.09 -3.82 17.44
CA SER A 50 7.49 -2.62 18.20
C SER A 50 8.93 -2.22 17.90
N THR A 51 9.87 -3.18 17.87
CA THR A 51 11.29 -2.92 17.59
C THR A 51 11.49 -2.39 16.16
N ALA A 52 10.78 -2.95 15.18
CA ALA A 52 10.84 -2.46 13.80
C ALA A 52 10.26 -1.04 13.67
N LEU A 53 9.17 -0.72 14.38
CA LEU A 53 8.63 0.65 14.45
C LEU A 53 9.58 1.63 15.15
N GLU A 54 10.26 1.20 16.22
CA GLU A 54 11.27 2.03 16.87
C GLU A 54 12.39 2.41 15.90
N ALA A 55 12.88 1.43 15.11
CA ALA A 55 13.91 1.67 14.11
C ALA A 55 13.44 2.68 13.04
N LEU A 56 12.19 2.57 12.58
CA LEU A 56 11.61 3.53 11.66
C LEU A 56 11.54 4.95 12.28
N PHE A 57 11.12 5.08 13.52
CA PHE A 57 11.03 6.40 14.15
C PHE A 57 12.39 7.06 14.35
N VAL A 58 13.44 6.30 14.65
CA VAL A 58 14.81 6.79 14.72
C VAL A 58 15.25 7.32 13.35
N GLU A 59 14.99 6.58 12.27
CA GLU A 59 15.34 7.00 10.92
C GLU A 59 14.58 8.27 10.49
N LEU A 60 13.27 8.34 10.76
CA LEU A 60 12.46 9.52 10.43
C LEU A 60 12.80 10.75 11.28
N TYR A 61 13.30 10.55 12.50
CA TYR A 61 13.77 11.63 13.34
C TYR A 61 15.06 12.26 12.79
N THR A 62 15.97 11.42 12.28
CA THR A 62 17.23 11.88 11.68
C THR A 62 17.05 12.44 10.28
N GLU A 63 16.12 11.87 9.49
CA GLU A 63 15.87 12.25 8.10
C GLU A 63 14.38 12.54 7.85
N PRO A 64 13.85 13.70 8.29
CA PRO A 64 12.43 14.03 8.13
C PRO A 64 11.92 14.08 6.69
N ALA A 65 12.81 14.29 5.71
CA ALA A 65 12.47 14.27 4.29
C ALA A 65 11.96 12.89 3.81
N LYS A 66 12.25 11.82 4.54
CA LYS A 66 11.79 10.47 4.25
C LYS A 66 10.36 10.18 4.73
N ILE A 67 9.67 11.16 5.34
CA ILE A 67 8.28 11.03 5.76
C ILE A 67 7.37 11.14 4.52
N THR A 68 7.13 10.02 3.86
CA THR A 68 6.24 9.89 2.70
C THR A 68 4.83 9.46 3.12
N ALA A 69 3.86 9.59 2.20
CA ALA A 69 2.50 9.09 2.43
C ALA A 69 2.48 7.57 2.70
N SER A 70 3.38 6.81 2.04
CA SER A 70 3.56 5.39 2.26
C SER A 70 4.02 5.09 3.70
N VAL A 71 5.04 5.82 4.18
CA VAL A 71 5.58 5.68 5.55
C VAL A 71 4.51 6.02 6.60
N VAL A 72 3.77 7.11 6.42
CA VAL A 72 2.69 7.51 7.33
C VAL A 72 1.62 6.41 7.43
N ARG A 73 1.25 5.83 6.29
CA ARG A 73 0.30 4.70 6.22
C ARG A 73 0.87 3.44 6.88
N THR A 74 2.16 3.15 6.71
CA THR A 74 2.83 2.03 7.36
C THR A 74 2.79 2.16 8.88
N ILE A 75 3.07 3.35 9.41
CA ILE A 75 2.97 3.64 10.85
C ILE A 75 1.55 3.40 11.37
N ALA A 76 0.53 3.94 10.67
CA ALA A 76 -0.87 3.75 11.05
C ALA A 76 -1.24 2.26 11.13
N HIS A 77 -0.95 1.50 10.08
CA HIS A 77 -1.24 0.08 9.99
C HIS A 77 -0.53 -0.72 11.09
N SER A 78 0.74 -0.42 11.34
CA SER A 78 1.51 -1.11 12.39
C SER A 78 0.97 -0.81 13.79
N ILE A 79 0.53 0.43 14.07
CA ILE A 79 -0.10 0.79 15.35
C ILE A 79 -1.43 0.04 15.55
N GLU A 80 -2.26 -0.08 14.51
CA GLU A 80 -3.52 -0.83 14.59
C GLU A 80 -3.27 -2.33 14.76
N THR A 81 -2.27 -2.89 14.07
CA THR A 81 -1.88 -4.29 14.25
C THR A 81 -1.35 -4.54 15.66
N LEU A 82 -0.52 -3.65 16.21
CA LEU A 82 -0.09 -3.73 17.61
C LEU A 82 -1.27 -3.69 18.58
N ALA A 83 -2.28 -2.85 18.31
CA ALA A 83 -3.47 -2.80 19.14
C ALA A 83 -4.21 -4.14 19.15
N SER A 84 -4.42 -4.72 17.96
CA SER A 84 -5.07 -6.03 17.83
C SER A 84 -4.30 -7.13 18.55
N LEU A 85 -2.97 -7.15 18.44
CA LEU A 85 -2.12 -8.14 19.10
C LEU A 85 -2.10 -8.01 20.64
N VAL A 86 -2.25 -6.78 21.16
CA VAL A 86 -2.30 -6.53 22.61
C VAL A 86 -3.68 -6.84 23.18
N ASP A 87 -4.76 -6.51 22.45
CA ASP A 87 -6.14 -6.67 22.90
C ASP A 87 -6.61 -8.15 22.81
N CYS A 88 -6.03 -8.94 21.88
CA CYS A 88 -6.26 -10.36 21.74
C CYS A 88 -4.92 -11.11 21.84
N PRO A 89 -4.37 -11.33 23.04
CA PRO A 89 -3.18 -12.16 23.16
C PRO A 89 -3.54 -13.60 22.76
N ALA A 90 -3.07 -13.98 21.56
CA ALA A 90 -3.19 -15.35 21.08
C ALA A 90 -2.55 -16.32 22.09
N ASN A 91 -3.11 -17.52 22.19
CA ASN A 91 -2.57 -18.59 23.01
C ASN A 91 -1.07 -18.71 22.76
N SER A 92 -0.32 -18.65 23.85
CA SER A 92 1.17 -18.53 23.92
C SER A 92 1.98 -19.60 23.18
N GLN A 93 1.37 -20.53 22.46
CA GLN A 93 2.06 -21.56 21.68
C GLN A 93 2.33 -21.18 20.22
N ASP A 94 1.66 -20.11 19.68
CA ASP A 94 1.74 -19.72 18.26
C ASP A 94 2.18 -18.26 18.04
N ASP A 95 2.92 -17.71 18.99
CA ASP A 95 3.29 -16.27 19.00
C ASP A 95 4.50 -15.92 18.09
N ALA A 96 5.04 -16.88 17.33
CA ALA A 96 6.03 -16.61 16.30
C ALA A 96 5.33 -16.34 14.96
N ILE A 97 5.89 -15.43 14.15
CA ILE A 97 5.50 -15.36 12.74
C ILE A 97 5.88 -16.72 12.12
N PRO A 98 4.91 -17.48 11.58
CA PRO A 98 5.23 -18.78 10.99
C PRO A 98 6.24 -18.61 9.85
N SER A 99 6.95 -19.68 9.48
CA SER A 99 7.81 -19.70 8.30
C SER A 99 6.99 -19.28 7.08
N SER A 100 7.03 -17.99 6.76
CA SER A 100 6.16 -17.36 5.77
C SER A 100 6.90 -17.22 4.45
N LYS A 101 6.24 -17.60 3.35
CA LYS A 101 6.75 -17.48 1.99
C LYS A 101 6.35 -16.15 1.39
N ILE A 102 7.33 -15.32 1.09
CA ILE A 102 7.11 -14.00 0.46
C ILE A 102 7.60 -14.04 -0.98
N LEU A 103 6.78 -13.54 -1.90
CA LEU A 103 7.18 -13.35 -3.29
C LEU A 103 7.47 -11.86 -3.53
N VAL A 104 8.59 -11.60 -4.21
CA VAL A 104 8.98 -10.25 -4.67
C VAL A 104 9.07 -10.28 -6.18
N VAL A 105 8.25 -9.49 -6.86
CA VAL A 105 8.25 -9.38 -8.32
C VAL A 105 8.58 -7.94 -8.69
N ASP A 106 9.75 -7.73 -9.29
CA ASP A 106 10.28 -6.42 -9.67
C ASP A 106 11.36 -6.65 -10.75
N ASP A 107 11.26 -6.06 -11.92
CA ASP A 107 12.23 -6.23 -13.00
C ASP A 107 13.55 -5.52 -12.70
N GLU A 108 13.52 -4.49 -11.84
CA GLU A 108 14.72 -3.79 -11.38
C GLU A 108 15.50 -4.63 -10.36
N VAL A 109 16.70 -5.06 -10.74
CA VAL A 109 17.56 -5.94 -9.92
C VAL A 109 17.83 -5.36 -8.54
N ILE A 110 18.13 -4.05 -8.46
CA ILE A 110 18.50 -3.38 -7.22
C ILE A 110 17.29 -3.32 -6.26
N ALA A 111 16.14 -2.86 -6.73
CA ALA A 111 14.92 -2.78 -5.92
C ALA A 111 14.53 -4.18 -5.39
N ARG A 112 14.53 -5.19 -6.26
CA ARG A 112 14.24 -6.58 -5.90
C ARG A 112 15.18 -7.10 -4.81
N GLN A 113 16.51 -6.90 -4.96
CA GLN A 113 17.49 -7.32 -3.96
C GLN A 113 17.33 -6.59 -2.63
N LEU A 114 17.05 -5.28 -2.66
CA LEU A 114 16.82 -4.49 -1.45
C LEU A 114 15.58 -4.97 -0.69
N ILE A 115 14.48 -5.27 -1.39
CA ILE A 115 13.26 -5.81 -0.77
C ILE A 115 13.54 -7.18 -0.16
N CYS A 116 14.17 -8.11 -0.89
CA CYS A 116 14.55 -9.43 -0.36
C CYS A 116 15.47 -9.30 0.85
N SER A 117 16.44 -8.39 0.82
CA SER A 117 17.35 -8.14 1.95
C SER A 117 16.59 -7.57 3.16
N ALA A 118 15.65 -6.65 2.97
CA ALA A 118 14.84 -6.08 4.04
C ALA A 118 13.97 -7.15 4.73
N VAL A 119 13.37 -8.03 3.93
CA VAL A 119 12.57 -9.17 4.39
C VAL A 119 13.47 -10.17 5.17
N GLY A 120 14.65 -10.50 4.64
CA GLY A 120 15.61 -11.39 5.31
C GLY A 120 16.10 -10.85 6.66
N ARG A 121 16.23 -9.55 6.84
CA ARG A 121 16.56 -8.93 8.14
C ARG A 121 15.46 -9.07 9.20
N ALA A 122 14.25 -9.38 8.78
CA ALA A 122 13.13 -9.68 9.66
C ALA A 122 12.96 -11.20 9.91
N ASP A 123 13.98 -12.00 9.59
CA ASP A 123 13.97 -13.47 9.68
C ASP A 123 12.84 -14.13 8.86
N LEU A 124 12.53 -13.53 7.69
CA LEU A 124 11.52 -14.00 6.76
C LEU A 124 12.14 -14.46 5.44
N GLU A 125 11.54 -15.45 4.78
CA GLU A 125 12.03 -15.97 3.50
C GLU A 125 11.35 -15.26 2.32
N ALA A 126 12.17 -14.78 1.36
CA ALA A 126 11.68 -14.15 0.15
C ALA A 126 12.24 -14.81 -1.11
N VAL A 127 11.35 -15.01 -2.10
CA VAL A 127 11.68 -15.43 -3.46
C VAL A 127 11.56 -14.23 -4.38
N GLY A 128 12.66 -13.84 -5.05
CA GLY A 128 12.66 -12.71 -5.99
C GLY A 128 12.55 -13.19 -7.45
N LEU A 129 11.65 -12.60 -8.23
CA LEU A 129 11.49 -12.83 -9.66
C LEU A 129 11.51 -11.51 -10.42
N ASP A 130 12.12 -11.52 -11.61
CA ASP A 130 12.19 -10.37 -12.53
C ASP A 130 11.20 -10.45 -13.70
N ASP A 131 10.67 -11.62 -13.96
CA ASP A 131 9.71 -11.86 -15.03
C ASP A 131 8.28 -12.02 -14.46
N PRO A 132 7.35 -11.10 -14.77
CA PRO A 132 5.97 -11.20 -14.30
C PRO A 132 5.24 -12.44 -14.86
N LEU A 133 5.64 -12.98 -16.01
CA LEU A 133 5.07 -14.20 -16.55
C LEU A 133 5.58 -15.43 -15.80
N ALA A 134 6.86 -15.45 -15.37
CA ALA A 134 7.39 -16.48 -14.49
C ALA A 134 6.68 -16.45 -13.13
N ALA A 135 6.48 -15.24 -12.56
CA ALA A 135 5.71 -15.05 -11.33
C ALA A 135 4.27 -15.59 -11.49
N GLN A 136 3.59 -15.28 -12.60
CA GLN A 136 2.26 -15.81 -12.86
C GLN A 136 2.23 -17.35 -12.91
N ARG A 137 3.22 -17.98 -13.51
CA ARG A 137 3.33 -19.47 -13.56
C ARG A 137 3.55 -20.06 -12.17
N LEU A 138 4.40 -19.43 -11.36
CA LEU A 138 4.70 -19.87 -9.99
C LEU A 138 3.46 -19.75 -9.10
N LEU A 139 2.78 -18.60 -9.13
CA LEU A 139 1.58 -18.31 -8.33
C LEU A 139 0.38 -19.22 -8.63
N LYS A 140 0.33 -19.88 -9.80
CA LYS A 140 -0.66 -20.92 -10.10
C LYS A 140 -0.41 -22.24 -9.36
N ARG A 141 0.83 -22.48 -8.94
CA ARG A 141 1.28 -23.76 -8.39
C ARG A 141 1.55 -23.68 -6.89
N GLU A 142 1.99 -22.52 -6.42
CA GLU A 142 2.43 -22.31 -5.04
C GLU A 142 1.65 -21.19 -4.40
N ARG A 143 1.35 -21.38 -3.11
CA ARG A 143 0.77 -20.35 -2.26
C ARG A 143 1.88 -19.53 -1.62
N PHE A 144 1.65 -18.23 -1.54
CA PHE A 144 2.46 -17.27 -0.80
C PHE A 144 1.62 -16.60 0.28
N ASP A 145 2.30 -16.11 1.33
CA ASP A 145 1.66 -15.43 2.46
C ASP A 145 1.66 -13.91 2.28
N LEU A 146 2.58 -13.40 1.43
CA LEU A 146 2.67 -11.98 1.05
C LEU A 146 3.32 -11.85 -0.31
N ILE A 147 2.89 -10.87 -1.10
CA ILE A 147 3.48 -10.53 -2.41
C ILE A 147 3.85 -9.04 -2.42
N PHE A 148 5.13 -8.73 -2.66
CA PHE A 148 5.56 -7.41 -3.09
C PHE A 148 5.59 -7.39 -4.61
N LEU A 149 4.93 -6.41 -5.22
CA LEU A 149 4.70 -6.39 -6.66
C LEU A 149 5.00 -5.00 -7.22
N ASP A 150 6.02 -4.90 -8.05
CA ASP A 150 6.26 -3.67 -8.80
C ASP A 150 5.12 -3.37 -9.76
N VAL A 151 4.78 -2.10 -9.88
CA VAL A 151 3.67 -1.66 -10.77
C VAL A 151 4.14 -1.57 -12.21
N GLU A 152 5.37 -1.13 -12.43
CA GLU A 152 5.92 -0.83 -13.76
C GLU A 152 6.89 -1.93 -14.20
N MET A 153 6.39 -2.93 -14.88
CA MET A 153 7.20 -4.00 -15.45
C MET A 153 6.93 -4.14 -16.96
N PRO A 154 7.95 -4.53 -17.75
CA PRO A 154 7.77 -4.72 -19.19
C PRO A 154 6.84 -5.91 -19.49
N GLY A 155 6.00 -5.76 -20.48
CA GLY A 155 5.12 -6.81 -21.02
C GLY A 155 3.84 -7.03 -20.21
N LEU A 156 3.92 -7.24 -18.90
CA LEU A 156 2.76 -7.40 -18.00
C LEU A 156 2.95 -6.52 -16.78
N THR A 157 2.13 -5.51 -16.65
CA THR A 157 2.17 -4.59 -15.49
C THR A 157 1.78 -5.29 -14.19
N GLY A 158 2.26 -4.75 -13.05
CA GLY A 158 1.88 -5.29 -11.74
C GLY A 158 0.39 -5.22 -11.46
N LEU A 159 -0.30 -4.18 -11.97
CA LEU A 159 -1.76 -4.07 -11.83
C LEU A 159 -2.48 -5.21 -12.59
N GLU A 160 -2.07 -5.49 -13.81
CA GLU A 160 -2.64 -6.59 -14.60
C GLU A 160 -2.32 -7.95 -13.98
N LEU A 161 -1.09 -8.13 -13.46
CA LEU A 161 -0.72 -9.35 -12.74
C LEU A 161 -1.55 -9.51 -11.47
N CYS A 162 -1.80 -8.44 -10.72
CA CYS A 162 -2.65 -8.46 -9.53
C CYS A 162 -4.07 -8.96 -9.84
N VAL A 163 -4.71 -8.44 -10.90
CA VAL A 163 -6.03 -8.92 -11.35
C VAL A 163 -6.00 -10.43 -11.63
N LYS A 164 -4.95 -10.90 -12.31
CA LYS A 164 -4.79 -12.34 -12.59
C LYS A 164 -4.58 -13.15 -11.32
N ILE A 165 -3.81 -12.66 -10.34
CA ILE A 165 -3.61 -13.31 -9.04
C ILE A 165 -4.93 -13.46 -8.30
N ARG A 166 -5.77 -12.44 -8.31
CA ARG A 166 -7.10 -12.48 -7.66
C ARG A 166 -8.06 -13.50 -8.28
N ALA A 167 -7.79 -13.93 -9.51
CA ALA A 167 -8.52 -15.02 -10.18
C ALA A 167 -7.92 -16.42 -9.93
N MET A 168 -6.76 -16.51 -9.24
CA MET A 168 -6.07 -17.79 -8.96
C MET A 168 -6.39 -18.27 -7.55
N GLU A 169 -6.95 -19.47 -7.40
CA GLU A 169 -7.34 -20.03 -6.10
C GLU A 169 -6.24 -20.04 -5.03
N PRO A 170 -4.99 -20.48 -5.31
CA PRO A 170 -3.97 -20.54 -4.26
C PRO A 170 -3.63 -19.17 -3.64
N ASN A 171 -3.72 -18.07 -4.44
CA ASN A 171 -3.26 -16.74 -4.03
C ASN A 171 -4.35 -15.66 -4.09
N ARG A 172 -5.61 -16.05 -4.23
CA ARG A 172 -6.74 -15.11 -4.34
C ARG A 172 -6.83 -14.14 -3.17
N SER A 173 -6.57 -14.61 -1.96
CA SER A 173 -6.63 -13.83 -0.72
C SER A 173 -5.25 -13.37 -0.22
N THR A 174 -4.15 -13.76 -0.88
CA THR A 174 -2.80 -13.36 -0.47
C THR A 174 -2.65 -11.85 -0.50
N PRO A 175 -2.17 -11.21 0.59
CA PRO A 175 -1.91 -9.77 0.59
C PRO A 175 -0.93 -9.39 -0.51
N ILE A 176 -1.23 -8.30 -1.23
CA ILE A 176 -0.36 -7.74 -2.26
C ILE A 176 -0.02 -6.31 -1.87
N VAL A 177 1.27 -6.02 -1.72
CA VAL A 177 1.83 -4.69 -1.49
C VAL A 177 2.49 -4.23 -2.78
N PHE A 178 1.94 -3.20 -3.40
CA PHE A 178 2.55 -2.60 -4.58
C PHE A 178 3.82 -1.83 -4.22
N VAL A 179 4.82 -1.90 -5.09
CA VAL A 179 6.02 -1.06 -5.03
C VAL A 179 6.02 -0.18 -6.28
N THR A 180 6.18 1.14 -6.14
CA THR A 180 5.97 2.04 -7.28
C THR A 180 6.80 3.31 -7.21
N SER A 181 7.27 3.77 -8.37
CA SER A 181 7.95 5.06 -8.54
C SER A 181 6.99 6.25 -8.61
N HIS A 182 5.69 6.02 -8.78
CA HIS A 182 4.71 7.09 -8.89
C HIS A 182 4.29 7.64 -7.52
N SER A 183 4.68 8.88 -7.24
CA SER A 183 4.31 9.60 -6.00
C SER A 183 2.79 9.72 -5.80
N ASP A 184 2.03 9.81 -6.90
CA ASP A 184 0.56 9.97 -6.90
C ASP A 184 -0.19 8.63 -6.84
N PHE A 185 0.52 7.50 -6.76
CA PHE A 185 -0.10 6.18 -6.72
C PHE A 185 -1.09 6.05 -5.56
N GLY A 186 -0.79 6.67 -4.41
CA GLY A 186 -1.66 6.66 -3.23
C GLY A 186 -3.06 7.22 -3.46
N SER A 187 -3.21 8.29 -4.24
CA SER A 187 -4.51 8.89 -4.56
C SER A 187 -5.21 8.20 -5.73
N ARG A 188 -4.45 7.70 -6.72
CA ARG A 188 -4.99 6.93 -7.85
C ARG A 188 -5.27 5.48 -7.51
N ALA A 189 -4.49 4.89 -6.60
CA ALA A 189 -4.64 3.50 -6.20
C ALA A 189 -5.92 3.24 -5.37
N GLN A 190 -6.44 4.21 -4.63
CA GLN A 190 -7.73 4.06 -3.95
C GLN A 190 -8.90 3.86 -4.92
N SER A 191 -8.81 4.41 -6.12
CA SER A 191 -9.84 4.25 -7.16
C SER A 191 -9.55 3.13 -8.17
N ALA A 192 -8.30 2.65 -8.27
CA ALA A 192 -7.87 1.69 -9.28
C ALA A 192 -7.23 0.41 -8.72
N LEU A 193 -7.24 0.21 -7.39
CA LEU A 193 -6.68 -1.00 -6.78
C LEU A 193 -7.46 -2.23 -7.21
N SER A 194 -7.05 -2.80 -8.32
CA SER A 194 -7.54 -4.07 -8.86
C SER A 194 -7.24 -5.24 -7.92
N GLY A 195 -7.43 -5.05 -6.61
CA GLY A 195 -7.27 -6.08 -5.59
C GLY A 195 -5.98 -6.05 -4.78
N GLY A 196 -5.13 -5.01 -4.89
CA GLY A 196 -3.98 -4.82 -3.98
C GLY A 196 -4.42 -4.35 -2.58
N ASN A 197 -3.57 -4.55 -1.60
CA ASN A 197 -3.88 -4.29 -0.19
C ASN A 197 -3.16 -3.05 0.34
N ASP A 198 -1.95 -2.75 -0.17
CA ASP A 198 -1.12 -1.65 0.30
C ASP A 198 -0.11 -1.23 -0.78
N PHE A 199 0.69 -0.20 -0.50
CA PHE A 199 1.76 0.23 -1.41
C PHE A 199 2.99 0.75 -0.67
N ILE A 200 4.13 0.76 -1.38
CA ILE A 200 5.40 1.38 -1.00
C ILE A 200 5.83 2.29 -2.14
N ALA A 201 6.21 3.53 -1.82
CA ALA A 201 6.75 4.46 -2.81
C ALA A 201 8.27 4.31 -2.94
N LYS A 202 8.79 4.19 -4.16
CA LYS A 202 10.24 4.30 -4.47
C LYS A 202 10.66 5.78 -4.48
N PRO A 203 11.79 6.16 -3.86
CA PRO A 203 12.70 5.32 -3.09
C PRO A 203 12.16 5.02 -1.69
N PHE A 204 12.33 3.79 -1.23
CA PHE A 204 11.77 3.30 0.04
C PHE A 204 12.85 3.07 1.10
N LEU A 205 12.41 3.00 2.36
CA LEU A 205 13.22 2.60 3.49
C LEU A 205 13.18 1.07 3.66
N LEU A 206 14.34 0.44 3.90
CA LEU A 206 14.40 -1.00 4.15
C LEU A 206 13.56 -1.40 5.37
N VAL A 207 13.57 -0.55 6.40
CA VAL A 207 12.75 -0.77 7.59
C VAL A 207 11.25 -0.66 7.32
N GLU A 208 10.82 0.18 6.36
CA GLU A 208 9.43 0.26 5.93
C GLU A 208 8.97 -1.05 5.28
N VAL A 209 9.80 -1.62 4.40
CA VAL A 209 9.53 -2.92 3.75
C VAL A 209 9.38 -4.02 4.79
N ALA A 210 10.34 -4.13 5.72
CA ALA A 210 10.31 -5.10 6.81
C ALA A 210 9.05 -4.94 7.68
N LEU A 211 8.70 -3.69 8.05
CA LEU A 211 7.50 -3.38 8.82
C LEU A 211 6.22 -3.81 8.11
N LYS A 212 6.10 -3.54 6.81
CA LYS A 212 4.93 -3.99 6.05
C LYS A 212 4.84 -5.51 6.02
N ALA A 213 5.96 -6.21 5.82
CA ALA A 213 5.98 -7.67 5.86
C ALA A 213 5.48 -8.19 7.22
N ILE A 214 6.10 -7.73 8.33
CA ILE A 214 5.71 -8.13 9.68
C ILE A 214 4.23 -7.80 9.94
N THR A 215 3.78 -6.60 9.58
CA THR A 215 2.40 -6.14 9.82
C THR A 215 1.39 -7.03 9.10
N TRP A 216 1.62 -7.35 7.82
CA TRP A 216 0.69 -8.17 7.05
C TRP A 216 0.69 -9.64 7.50
N LEU A 217 1.85 -10.19 7.86
CA LEU A 217 1.96 -11.56 8.34
C LEU A 217 1.48 -11.76 9.80
N SER A 218 1.41 -10.68 10.58
CA SER A 218 0.89 -10.72 11.95
C SER A 218 -0.65 -10.68 12.02
N LYS A 219 -1.34 -10.38 10.93
CA LYS A 219 -2.79 -10.40 10.87
C LYS A 219 -3.27 -11.83 10.63
N ASP A 220 -3.97 -12.40 11.59
CA ASP A 220 -4.66 -13.68 11.40
C ASP A 220 -5.79 -13.50 10.37
N GLY A 221 -5.61 -14.09 9.18
CA GLY A 221 -6.57 -13.99 8.08
C GLY A 221 -6.64 -12.58 7.48
N ALA A 222 -5.81 -12.31 6.49
CA ALA A 222 -5.81 -11.04 5.76
C ALA A 222 -7.18 -10.81 5.09
N GLN A 223 -8.09 -10.13 5.79
CA GLN A 223 -9.26 -9.57 5.13
C GLN A 223 -8.78 -8.42 4.22
N PRO A 224 -9.19 -8.40 2.94
CA PRO A 224 -8.99 -7.23 2.10
C PRO A 224 -9.62 -6.02 2.81
N LEU A 225 -8.92 -4.88 2.78
CA LEU A 225 -9.49 -3.62 3.26
C LEU A 225 -10.89 -3.47 2.65
N PRO A 226 -11.91 -3.04 3.42
CA PRO A 226 -13.20 -2.77 2.85
C PRO A 226 -12.99 -1.77 1.71
N THR A 227 -13.29 -2.19 0.49
CA THR A 227 -13.45 -1.28 -0.63
C THR A 227 -14.51 -0.29 -0.18
N ALA A 228 -14.11 0.94 0.12
CA ALA A 228 -15.05 2.02 0.28
C ALA A 228 -15.84 2.04 -1.03
N SER A 229 -17.08 1.62 -0.95
CA SER A 229 -18.03 1.70 -2.05
C SER A 229 -18.22 3.19 -2.36
N VAL A 230 -17.39 3.70 -3.26
CA VAL A 230 -17.64 4.96 -3.92
C VAL A 230 -18.80 4.67 -4.87
N GLN A 231 -20.00 4.88 -4.39
CA GLN A 231 -21.15 5.03 -5.27
C GLN A 231 -20.83 6.22 -6.20
N PRO A 232 -20.87 6.04 -7.52
CA PRO A 232 -20.81 7.18 -8.40
C PRO A 232 -22.06 8.01 -8.09
N SER A 233 -21.86 9.19 -7.52
CA SER A 233 -22.89 10.20 -7.45
C SER A 233 -23.18 10.63 -8.89
N VAL A 234 -24.15 9.98 -9.51
CA VAL A 234 -24.80 10.47 -10.70
C VAL A 234 -25.62 11.68 -10.21
N SER A 235 -25.02 12.86 -10.31
CA SER A 235 -25.79 14.10 -10.30
C SER A 235 -26.60 14.11 -11.59
N ALA A 236 -27.82 13.63 -11.48
CA ALA A 236 -28.88 13.96 -12.46
C ALA A 236 -29.08 15.46 -12.36
N ASP A 237 -28.40 16.22 -13.21
CA ASP A 237 -28.77 17.60 -13.47
C ASP A 237 -29.90 17.59 -14.46
N ALA A 238 -31.01 18.15 -13.97
CA ALA A 238 -32.29 18.20 -14.63
C ALA A 238 -32.29 19.23 -15.75
N GLY A 239 -32.79 18.82 -16.90
CA GLY A 239 -33.58 19.61 -17.81
C GLY A 239 -33.24 21.08 -17.98
N GLY A 240 -32.39 21.41 -18.95
CA GLY A 240 -32.39 22.68 -19.64
C GLY A 240 -33.06 22.49 -21.02
N PRO A 241 -33.85 23.42 -21.52
CA PRO A 241 -34.67 23.22 -22.72
C PRO A 241 -33.81 23.18 -23.98
N GLU A 242 -34.16 22.26 -24.89
CA GLU A 242 -33.64 22.18 -26.25
C GLU A 242 -33.77 23.53 -26.98
N PRO A 243 -32.76 24.02 -27.68
CA PRO A 243 -32.95 25.08 -28.65
C PRO A 243 -33.55 24.50 -29.93
N GLN A 244 -34.76 24.91 -30.23
CA GLN A 244 -35.43 24.70 -31.53
C GLN A 244 -34.58 25.28 -32.65
N LEU A 245 -34.14 24.43 -33.57
CA LEU A 245 -33.57 24.84 -34.85
C LEU A 245 -34.69 25.43 -35.71
N ALA A 246 -34.67 26.72 -35.89
CA ALA A 246 -35.45 27.41 -36.89
C ALA A 246 -34.85 27.13 -38.28
N ALA A 247 -35.68 26.64 -39.19
CA ALA A 247 -35.37 26.48 -40.60
C ALA A 247 -35.24 27.84 -41.28
N PRO A 248 -34.25 28.09 -42.13
CA PRO A 248 -34.26 29.26 -42.99
C PRO A 248 -35.07 28.97 -44.26
N GLN A 249 -36.16 29.65 -44.39
CA GLN A 249 -36.81 29.92 -45.69
C GLN A 249 -36.05 31.07 -46.36
N GLY A 250 -35.76 30.96 -47.62
CA GLY A 250 -35.26 32.08 -48.41
C GLY A 250 -34.46 31.62 -49.61
N GLY A 251 -35.19 31.33 -50.72
CA GLY A 251 -34.59 31.17 -52.03
C GLY A 251 -34.03 32.52 -52.51
N LEU A 252 -32.93 32.47 -53.20
CA LEU A 252 -32.57 33.53 -54.15
C LEU A 252 -31.74 32.93 -55.29
N GLU A 253 -32.22 33.24 -56.44
CA GLU A 253 -31.89 32.97 -57.81
C GLU A 253 -30.39 33.01 -58.16
N LEU A 254 -30.05 32.12 -59.09
CA LEU A 254 -28.81 32.18 -59.86
C LEU A 254 -28.93 33.23 -60.99
N PRO A 255 -27.91 34.02 -61.27
CA PRO A 255 -27.76 34.59 -62.59
C PRO A 255 -26.80 33.73 -63.47
N ARG A 256 -27.31 33.38 -64.60
CA ARG A 256 -26.55 32.90 -65.76
C ARG A 256 -25.77 34.08 -66.37
N THR A 257 -24.53 33.90 -66.69
CA THR A 257 -23.80 34.54 -67.78
C THR A 257 -22.72 33.55 -68.22
N SER A 258 -22.85 32.96 -69.33
CA SER A 258 -22.48 33.42 -70.70
C SER A 258 -20.96 33.44 -70.92
N SER A 259 -20.50 32.42 -71.65
CA SER A 259 -19.64 32.33 -72.77
C SER A 259 -18.83 33.57 -73.17
N ALA A 260 -17.53 33.44 -73.34
CA ALA A 260 -16.85 33.71 -74.63
C ALA A 260 -15.32 33.75 -74.47
N ALA A 261 -14.69 33.12 -75.44
CA ALA A 261 -13.33 33.16 -75.96
C ALA A 261 -12.27 32.36 -75.21
#